data_228539000ea02a70aea1061113bb70e9
#
_entry.id   228539000ea02a70aea1061113bb70e9
#
_cell.length_a   1.000
_cell.length_b   1.000
_cell.length_c   1.000
_cell.angle_alpha   90.00
_cell.angle_beta   90.00
_cell.angle_gamma   90.00
#
_symmetry.space_group_name_H-M   'P 1'
#
loop_
_entity.id
_entity.type
_entity.pdbx_description
1 polymer ?
#
loop_
_entity_poly.entity_id
_entity_poly.type
_entity_poly.pdbx_seq_one_letter_code
_entity_poly.pdbx_strand_id
1 'polypeptide(L)'
;MAIVGYRRVSHSSQNLDRQELVGCDKVFEEKMSGAKRDRPELNRMLDYIREGDEVRVHSIDRLARDLRDLQAIIEQVNADGATITFLKEQLTFRPSAQADPFAKLQLHLMGAFAEFERSIIRERQREGIARAKERGVYAGRKASIDADKVKEMHEEGLGATAIAKALGIGRASVYRLLSQQ
;
A
#
# COMPACT_ATOMS: atom_id res chain seq x y z
N MET A 1 19.10 -0.36 -29.54
CA MET A 1 19.22 0.22 -28.18
C MET A 1 18.15 1.32 -28.07
N ALA A 2 17.03 1.02 -27.44
CA ALA A 2 15.96 1.99 -27.19
C ALA A 2 16.00 2.43 -25.70
N ILE A 3 15.55 3.66 -25.44
CA ILE A 3 15.41 4.17 -24.10
C ILE A 3 13.92 4.14 -23.74
N VAL A 4 13.58 3.28 -22.77
CA VAL A 4 12.21 3.01 -22.37
C VAL A 4 11.95 3.60 -20.99
N GLY A 5 10.96 4.48 -20.89
CA GLY A 5 10.56 5.09 -19.64
C GLY A 5 9.44 4.31 -18.94
N TYR A 6 9.50 4.22 -17.60
CA TYR A 6 8.38 3.78 -16.78
C TYR A 6 8.07 4.82 -15.70
N ARG A 7 6.78 5.18 -15.58
CA ARG A 7 6.31 6.06 -14.52
C ARG A 7 5.00 5.58 -13.92
N ARG A 8 4.83 5.80 -12.63
CA ARG A 8 3.63 5.42 -11.89
C ARG A 8 3.04 6.62 -11.15
N VAL A 9 1.72 6.80 -11.30
CA VAL A 9 0.95 7.84 -10.63
C VAL A 9 -0.18 7.21 -9.82
N SER A 10 -0.39 7.71 -8.60
CA SER A 10 -1.40 7.19 -7.67
C SER A 10 -2.77 7.86 -7.81
N HIS A 11 -2.85 9.06 -8.40
CA HIS A 11 -4.09 9.80 -8.68
C HIS A 11 -3.87 10.76 -9.86
N SER A 12 -4.96 11.10 -10.56
CA SER A 12 -4.99 12.00 -11.71
C SER A 12 -4.52 13.45 -11.46
N SER A 13 -4.27 13.82 -10.19
CA SER A 13 -3.86 15.17 -9.78
C SER A 13 -2.40 15.29 -9.35
N GLN A 14 -1.62 14.20 -9.29
CA GLN A 14 -0.19 14.31 -9.04
C GLN A 14 0.52 14.72 -10.33
N ASN A 15 1.18 15.85 -10.26
CA ASN A 15 1.90 16.50 -11.35
C ASN A 15 2.90 15.51 -11.99
N LEU A 16 2.59 15.05 -13.20
CA LEU A 16 3.45 14.18 -14.02
C LEU A 16 4.75 14.89 -14.41
N ASP A 17 4.72 16.24 -14.41
CA ASP A 17 5.84 17.10 -14.77
C ASP A 17 7.06 16.93 -13.85
N ARG A 18 6.88 16.39 -12.63
CA ARG A 18 7.99 16.08 -11.71
C ARG A 18 8.70 14.75 -11.98
N GLN A 19 8.20 13.95 -12.93
CA GLN A 19 8.82 12.70 -13.34
C GLN A 19 9.26 12.82 -14.80
N GLU A 20 10.08 13.82 -15.09
CA GLU A 20 10.64 14.00 -16.42
C GLU A 20 11.54 12.82 -16.77
N LEU A 21 11.10 12.03 -17.74
CA LEU A 21 11.87 10.97 -18.38
C LEU A 21 12.34 11.47 -19.74
N VAL A 22 13.25 12.43 -19.70
CA VAL A 22 13.78 13.08 -20.92
C VAL A 22 14.54 12.08 -21.77
N GLY A 23 14.29 12.10 -23.09
CA GLY A 23 15.02 11.28 -24.07
C GLY A 23 14.58 9.83 -24.11
N CYS A 24 13.39 9.46 -23.60
CA CYS A 24 12.82 8.14 -23.79
C CYS A 24 12.10 8.04 -25.14
N ASP A 25 12.37 6.96 -25.87
CA ASP A 25 11.69 6.64 -27.15
C ASP A 25 10.24 6.20 -26.90
N LYS A 26 9.98 5.57 -25.75
CA LYS A 26 8.66 5.13 -25.33
C LYS A 26 8.51 5.21 -23.82
N VAL A 27 7.33 5.63 -23.34
CA VAL A 27 7.02 5.70 -21.92
C VAL A 27 5.78 4.88 -21.60
N PHE A 28 5.90 3.97 -20.62
CA PHE A 28 4.80 3.21 -20.05
C PHE A 28 4.30 3.93 -18.79
N GLU A 29 3.02 4.25 -18.75
CA GLU A 29 2.41 5.03 -17.68
C GLU A 29 1.39 4.22 -16.90
N GLU A 30 1.72 3.86 -15.67
CA GLU A 30 0.84 3.13 -14.78
C GLU A 30 -0.05 4.08 -13.97
N LYS A 31 -1.36 4.05 -14.21
CA LYS A 31 -2.36 4.80 -13.43
C LYS A 31 -3.00 3.87 -12.39
N MET A 32 -2.58 3.95 -11.13
CA MET A 32 -3.10 3.08 -10.10
C MET A 32 -3.62 3.82 -8.88
N SER A 33 -4.83 3.44 -8.44
CA SER A 33 -5.27 3.66 -7.06
C SER A 33 -4.58 2.64 -6.14
N GLY A 34 -4.10 3.06 -4.96
CA GLY A 34 -3.20 2.31 -4.08
C GLY A 34 -3.62 0.91 -3.60
N ALA A 35 -4.79 0.38 -4.04
CA ALA A 35 -5.31 -0.92 -3.63
C ALA A 35 -5.11 -2.05 -4.65
N LYS A 36 -4.86 -1.75 -5.93
CA LYS A 36 -4.73 -2.79 -6.97
C LYS A 36 -3.30 -3.30 -7.07
N ARG A 37 -3.13 -4.63 -7.04
CA ARG A 37 -1.84 -5.32 -7.23
C ARG A 37 -1.43 -5.45 -8.69
N ASP A 38 -2.39 -5.30 -9.60
CA ASP A 38 -2.21 -5.51 -11.03
C ASP A 38 -1.51 -4.31 -11.67
N ARG A 39 -0.45 -4.57 -12.44
CA ARG A 39 0.44 -3.56 -13.04
C ARG A 39 0.58 -3.84 -14.55
N PRO A 40 -0.49 -3.65 -15.31
CA PRO A 40 -0.47 -4.01 -16.72
C PRO A 40 0.58 -3.28 -17.54
N GLU A 41 0.85 -2.01 -17.22
CA GLU A 41 1.85 -1.24 -17.98
C GLU A 41 3.29 -1.64 -17.62
N LEU A 42 3.55 -2.07 -16.38
CA LEU A 42 4.84 -2.68 -16.02
C LEU A 42 5.05 -3.97 -16.80
N ASN A 43 4.05 -4.86 -16.83
CA ASN A 43 4.16 -6.11 -17.58
C ASN A 43 4.37 -5.86 -19.08
N ARG A 44 3.63 -4.90 -19.67
CA ARG A 44 3.82 -4.50 -21.06
C ARG A 44 5.22 -3.94 -21.33
N MET A 45 5.78 -3.21 -20.37
CA MET A 45 7.16 -2.72 -20.48
C MET A 45 8.15 -3.88 -20.47
N LEU A 46 7.99 -4.84 -19.54
CA LEU A 46 8.83 -6.02 -19.44
C LEU A 46 8.75 -6.88 -20.73
N ASP A 47 7.56 -7.05 -21.29
CA ASP A 47 7.37 -7.76 -22.58
C ASP A 47 7.94 -6.99 -23.80
N TYR A 48 8.12 -5.68 -23.67
CA TYR A 48 8.55 -4.81 -24.76
C TYR A 48 10.08 -4.70 -24.87
N ILE A 49 10.79 -4.66 -23.72
CA ILE A 49 12.23 -4.44 -23.68
C ILE A 49 12.99 -5.60 -24.32
N ARG A 50 14.19 -5.30 -24.84
CA ARG A 50 15.06 -6.25 -25.51
C ARG A 50 16.50 -6.06 -25.05
N GLU A 51 17.34 -7.01 -25.41
CA GLU A 51 18.79 -6.93 -25.17
C GLU A 51 19.36 -5.60 -25.70
N GLY A 52 20.14 -4.94 -24.84
CA GLY A 52 20.79 -3.67 -25.12
C GLY A 52 19.91 -2.43 -24.87
N ASP A 53 18.63 -2.58 -24.49
CA ASP A 53 17.77 -1.44 -24.16
C ASP A 53 18.06 -0.88 -22.76
N GLU A 54 17.71 0.38 -22.54
CA GLU A 54 17.77 1.06 -21.24
C GLU A 54 16.38 1.39 -20.72
N VAL A 55 16.04 0.85 -19.55
CA VAL A 55 14.82 1.24 -18.80
C VAL A 55 15.16 2.40 -17.88
N ARG A 56 14.48 3.53 -18.02
CA ARG A 56 14.60 4.69 -17.13
C ARG A 56 13.39 4.85 -16.21
N VAL A 57 13.66 4.97 -14.93
CA VAL A 57 12.64 5.23 -13.90
C VAL A 57 13.07 6.44 -13.09
N HIS A 58 12.14 7.33 -12.76
CA HIS A 58 12.49 8.52 -12.00
C HIS A 58 13.09 8.18 -10.62
N SER A 59 12.47 7.25 -9.88
CA SER A 59 12.91 6.84 -8.55
C SER A 59 12.42 5.44 -8.19
N ILE A 60 13.09 4.80 -7.25
CA ILE A 60 12.79 3.44 -6.80
C ILE A 60 11.35 3.30 -6.30
N ASP A 61 10.85 4.29 -5.56
CA ASP A 61 9.47 4.29 -5.03
C ASP A 61 8.40 4.37 -6.13
N ARG A 62 8.77 4.74 -7.35
CA ARG A 62 7.89 4.74 -8.52
C ARG A 62 7.83 3.39 -9.22
N LEU A 63 8.85 2.57 -9.09
CA LEU A 63 8.88 1.24 -9.69
C LEU A 63 8.35 0.17 -8.75
N ALA A 64 8.84 0.11 -7.52
CA ALA A 64 8.61 -0.98 -6.59
C ALA A 64 7.87 -0.54 -5.33
N ARG A 65 7.26 -1.51 -4.63
CA ARG A 65 6.56 -1.31 -3.36
C ARG A 65 7.41 -1.71 -2.17
N ASP A 66 8.27 -2.66 -2.37
CA ASP A 66 9.22 -3.15 -1.40
C ASP A 66 10.50 -3.64 -2.10
N LEU A 67 11.49 -4.02 -1.31
CA LEU A 67 12.80 -4.43 -1.82
C LEU A 67 12.73 -5.72 -2.64
N ARG A 68 11.86 -6.66 -2.28
CA ARG A 68 11.74 -7.95 -3.00
C ARG A 68 11.15 -7.74 -4.40
N ASP A 69 10.09 -6.92 -4.48
CA ASP A 69 9.48 -6.50 -5.75
C ASP A 69 10.51 -5.80 -6.63
N LEU A 70 11.33 -4.90 -6.04
CA LEU A 70 12.39 -4.20 -6.74
C LEU A 70 13.47 -5.15 -7.28
N GLN A 71 13.96 -6.07 -6.46
CA GLN A 71 14.97 -7.04 -6.88
C GLN A 71 14.45 -7.93 -8.01
N ALA A 72 13.23 -8.46 -7.90
CA ALA A 72 12.63 -9.28 -8.93
C ALA A 72 12.52 -8.56 -10.27
N ILE A 73 12.10 -7.27 -10.26
CA ILE A 73 12.00 -6.47 -11.49
C ILE A 73 13.39 -6.21 -12.09
N ILE A 74 14.39 -5.86 -11.27
CA ILE A 74 15.77 -5.63 -11.74
C ILE A 74 16.35 -6.92 -12.35
N GLU A 75 16.16 -8.06 -11.68
CA GLU A 75 16.63 -9.36 -12.16
C GLU A 75 15.97 -9.72 -13.49
N GLN A 76 14.68 -9.49 -13.66
CA GLN A 76 13.97 -9.74 -14.90
C GLN A 76 14.50 -8.86 -16.04
N VAL A 77 14.60 -7.53 -15.83
CA VAL A 77 15.13 -6.59 -16.82
C VAL A 77 16.55 -6.99 -17.25
N ASN A 78 17.39 -7.38 -16.29
CA ASN A 78 18.77 -7.78 -16.57
C ASN A 78 18.85 -9.16 -17.26
N ALA A 79 17.91 -10.08 -16.96
CA ALA A 79 17.80 -11.37 -17.64
C ALA A 79 17.44 -11.22 -19.13
N ASP A 80 16.62 -10.21 -19.45
CA ASP A 80 16.27 -9.82 -20.83
C ASP A 80 17.40 -9.05 -21.53
N GLY A 81 18.58 -8.90 -20.88
CA GLY A 81 19.75 -8.22 -21.43
C GLY A 81 19.64 -6.69 -21.42
N ALA A 82 18.66 -6.13 -20.76
CA ALA A 82 18.45 -4.69 -20.66
C ALA A 82 19.03 -4.10 -19.37
N THR A 83 19.35 -2.81 -19.41
CA THR A 83 19.83 -2.03 -18.27
C THR A 83 18.66 -1.28 -17.62
N ILE A 84 18.66 -1.11 -16.29
CA ILE A 84 17.71 -0.24 -15.62
C ILE A 84 18.40 0.85 -14.82
N THR A 85 17.95 2.10 -14.99
CA THR A 85 18.51 3.32 -14.38
C THR A 85 17.46 4.06 -13.57
N PHE A 86 17.78 4.35 -12.29
CA PHE A 86 16.99 5.20 -11.39
C PHE A 86 17.63 6.58 -11.33
N LEU A 87 16.92 7.57 -11.87
CA LEU A 87 17.49 8.92 -12.07
C LEU A 87 17.73 9.66 -10.77
N LYS A 88 16.81 9.58 -9.81
CA LYS A 88 16.90 10.28 -8.52
C LYS A 88 18.02 9.72 -7.65
N GLU A 89 18.09 8.40 -7.56
CA GLU A 89 19.10 7.71 -6.74
C GLU A 89 20.44 7.56 -7.45
N GLN A 90 20.51 7.88 -8.75
CA GLN A 90 21.69 7.72 -9.62
C GLN A 90 22.24 6.29 -9.61
N LEU A 91 21.33 5.30 -9.59
CA LEU A 91 21.66 3.89 -9.58
C LEU A 91 21.37 3.27 -10.94
N THR A 92 22.34 2.49 -11.45
CA THR A 92 22.21 1.75 -12.70
C THR A 92 22.56 0.28 -12.48
N PHE A 93 21.63 -0.59 -12.86
CA PHE A 93 21.82 -2.05 -12.81
C PHE A 93 21.91 -2.59 -14.22
N ARG A 94 23.05 -3.21 -14.54
CA ARG A 94 23.36 -3.79 -15.85
C ARG A 94 23.23 -5.30 -15.81
N PRO A 95 23.06 -5.97 -16.98
CA PRO A 95 23.12 -7.42 -17.08
C PRO A 95 24.39 -7.99 -16.45
N SER A 96 24.33 -9.24 -15.99
CA SER A 96 25.37 -9.87 -15.13
C SER A 96 26.79 -9.77 -15.67
N ALA A 97 26.99 -9.77 -16.99
CA ALA A 97 28.31 -9.61 -17.62
C ALA A 97 28.95 -8.22 -17.38
N GLN A 98 28.15 -7.22 -17.01
CA GLN A 98 28.54 -5.83 -16.77
C GLN A 98 28.05 -5.32 -15.41
N ALA A 99 27.67 -6.23 -14.51
CA ALA A 99 27.09 -5.86 -13.21
C ALA A 99 28.10 -5.13 -12.33
N ASP A 100 27.65 -4.03 -11.72
CA ASP A 100 28.42 -3.30 -10.72
C ASP A 100 28.12 -3.85 -9.32
N PRO A 101 29.09 -4.51 -8.66
CA PRO A 101 28.92 -5.02 -7.29
C PRO A 101 28.56 -3.92 -6.28
N PHE A 102 29.03 -2.69 -6.51
CA PHE A 102 28.76 -1.56 -5.64
C PHE A 102 27.29 -1.12 -5.72
N ALA A 103 26.71 -1.07 -6.92
CA ALA A 103 25.28 -0.78 -7.09
C ALA A 103 24.39 -1.82 -6.38
N LYS A 104 24.78 -3.10 -6.44
CA LYS A 104 24.08 -4.17 -5.72
C LYS A 104 24.18 -4.02 -4.20
N LEU A 105 25.35 -3.70 -3.67
CA LEU A 105 25.55 -3.43 -2.25
C LEU A 105 24.70 -2.23 -1.80
N GLN A 106 24.70 -1.16 -2.58
CA GLN A 106 23.96 0.07 -2.30
C GLN A 106 22.44 -0.21 -2.25
N LEU A 107 21.92 -1.04 -3.17
CA LEU A 107 20.53 -1.49 -3.15
C LEU A 107 20.17 -2.23 -1.86
N HIS A 108 21.02 -3.16 -1.42
CA HIS A 108 20.80 -3.91 -0.19
C HIS A 108 20.80 -3.01 1.05
N LEU A 109 21.73 -2.05 1.11
CA LEU A 109 21.78 -1.07 2.20
C LEU A 109 20.53 -0.19 2.23
N MET A 110 20.10 0.33 1.09
CA MET A 110 18.86 1.13 1.01
C MET A 110 17.63 0.32 1.46
N GLY A 111 17.57 -0.96 1.10
CA GLY A 111 16.50 -1.85 1.56
C GLY A 111 16.51 -2.07 3.06
N ALA A 112 17.69 -2.31 3.63
CA ALA A 112 17.85 -2.48 5.08
C ALA A 112 17.44 -1.21 5.85
N PHE A 113 17.83 -0.02 5.37
CA PHE A 113 17.39 1.25 5.95
C PHE A 113 15.88 1.45 5.86
N ALA A 114 15.25 1.14 4.73
CA ALA A 114 13.82 1.24 4.57
C ALA A 114 13.03 0.28 5.49
N GLU A 115 13.54 -0.92 5.73
CA GLU A 115 12.97 -1.86 6.70
C GLU A 115 13.12 -1.37 8.13
N PHE A 116 14.28 -0.81 8.46
CA PHE A 116 14.55 -0.22 9.77
C PHE A 116 13.61 0.95 10.05
N GLU A 117 13.46 1.90 9.14
CA GLU A 117 12.51 3.03 9.28
C GLU A 117 11.06 2.54 9.49
N ARG A 118 10.63 1.54 8.72
CA ARG A 118 9.29 0.94 8.89
C ARG A 118 9.13 0.29 10.25
N SER A 119 10.17 -0.35 10.78
CA SER A 119 10.12 -0.97 12.10
C SER A 119 9.94 0.06 13.19
N ILE A 120 10.69 1.18 13.15
CA ILE A 120 10.56 2.30 14.09
C ILE A 120 9.16 2.92 14.03
N ILE A 121 8.63 3.15 12.81
CA ILE A 121 7.28 3.72 12.65
C ILE A 121 6.23 2.81 13.26
N ARG A 122 6.32 1.49 13.04
CA ARG A 122 5.39 0.50 13.61
C ARG A 122 5.47 0.45 15.12
N GLU A 123 6.67 0.53 15.68
CA GLU A 123 6.88 0.54 17.13
C GLU A 123 6.25 1.79 17.76
N ARG A 124 6.55 2.97 17.25
CA ARG A 124 5.92 4.24 17.69
C ARG A 124 4.40 4.22 17.57
N GLN A 125 3.89 3.62 16.49
CA GLN A 125 2.44 3.46 16.31
C GLN A 125 1.83 2.52 17.36
N ARG A 126 2.48 1.40 17.67
CA ARG A 126 2.03 0.47 18.74
C ARG A 126 2.00 1.16 20.10
N GLU A 127 3.06 1.89 20.45
CA GLU A 127 3.11 2.67 21.69
C GLU A 127 2.01 3.75 21.73
N GLY A 128 1.81 4.46 20.62
CA GLY A 128 0.76 5.47 20.51
C GLY A 128 -0.63 4.89 20.69
N ILE A 129 -0.90 3.73 20.08
CA ILE A 129 -2.18 3.00 20.26
C ILE A 129 -2.34 2.50 21.69
N ALA A 130 -1.29 1.98 22.33
CA ALA A 130 -1.34 1.52 23.71
C ALA A 130 -1.72 2.68 24.66
N ARG A 131 -1.02 3.81 24.57
CA ARG A 131 -1.32 5.01 25.37
C ARG A 131 -2.71 5.57 25.09
N ALA A 132 -3.20 5.49 23.84
CA ALA A 132 -4.54 5.95 23.50
C ALA A 132 -5.62 5.01 24.05
N LYS A 133 -5.37 3.69 24.11
CA LYS A 133 -6.26 2.73 24.77
C LYS A 133 -6.35 2.98 26.27
N GLU A 134 -5.22 3.22 26.95
CA GLU A 134 -5.18 3.57 28.37
C GLU A 134 -5.97 4.83 28.71
N ARG A 135 -5.97 5.80 27.79
CA ARG A 135 -6.77 7.05 27.90
C ARG A 135 -8.24 6.89 27.49
N GLY A 136 -8.68 5.67 27.12
CA GLY A 136 -10.06 5.41 26.71
C GLY A 136 -10.47 6.00 25.35
N VAL A 137 -9.50 6.43 24.52
CA VAL A 137 -9.79 7.01 23.19
C VAL A 137 -10.47 6.00 22.26
N TYR A 138 -10.15 4.71 22.43
CA TYR A 138 -10.76 3.61 21.66
C TYR A 138 -11.94 3.01 22.43
N ALA A 139 -12.98 3.80 22.67
CA ALA A 139 -14.23 3.35 23.33
C ALA A 139 -15.11 2.44 22.45
N GLY A 140 -14.64 2.09 21.24
CA GLY A 140 -15.41 1.32 20.27
C GLY A 140 -16.51 2.14 19.59
N ARG A 141 -17.40 1.46 18.90
CA ARG A 141 -18.59 2.08 18.32
C ARG A 141 -19.56 2.44 19.45
N LYS A 142 -20.05 3.68 19.48
CA LYS A 142 -21.12 4.08 20.42
C LYS A 142 -22.28 3.09 20.30
N ALA A 143 -22.82 2.69 21.45
CA ALA A 143 -24.01 1.84 21.48
C ALA A 143 -25.13 2.54 20.69
N SER A 144 -25.60 1.89 19.64
CA SER A 144 -26.67 2.44 18.79
C SER A 144 -28.06 2.12 19.32
N ILE A 145 -28.14 1.29 20.36
CA ILE A 145 -29.39 0.87 20.99
C ILE A 145 -29.37 1.42 22.41
N ASP A 146 -30.38 2.14 22.75
CA ASP A 146 -30.61 2.65 24.10
C ASP A 146 -31.04 1.47 25.00
N ALA A 147 -30.11 1.01 25.84
CA ALA A 147 -30.34 -0.13 26.72
C ALA A 147 -31.36 0.22 27.84
N ASP A 148 -31.36 1.45 28.30
CA ASP A 148 -32.28 1.91 29.37
C ASP A 148 -33.69 1.92 28.88
N LYS A 149 -33.92 2.36 27.65
CA LYS A 149 -35.23 2.34 27.00
C LYS A 149 -35.76 0.92 26.74
N VAL A 150 -34.88 -0.03 26.46
CA VAL A 150 -35.26 -1.45 26.33
C VAL A 150 -35.71 -2.01 27.68
N LYS A 151 -35.04 -1.64 28.78
CA LYS A 151 -35.41 -2.06 30.13
C LYS A 151 -36.73 -1.44 30.59
N GLU A 152 -36.89 -0.15 30.41
CA GLU A 152 -38.12 0.57 30.74
C GLU A 152 -39.35 -0.08 30.07
N MET A 153 -39.27 -0.32 28.78
CA MET A 153 -40.35 -0.99 28.04
C MET A 153 -40.60 -2.43 28.50
N HIS A 154 -39.58 -3.11 29.00
CA HIS A 154 -39.72 -4.46 29.55
C HIS A 154 -40.41 -4.42 30.92
N GLU A 155 -40.07 -3.46 31.77
CA GLU A 155 -40.70 -3.22 33.07
C GLU A 155 -42.16 -2.80 32.95
N GLU A 156 -42.53 -2.12 31.86
CA GLU A 156 -43.91 -1.80 31.48
C GLU A 156 -44.70 -3.06 30.99
N GLY A 157 -44.06 -4.25 30.97
CA GLY A 157 -44.69 -5.52 30.62
C GLY A 157 -44.67 -5.85 29.11
N LEU A 158 -43.95 -5.09 28.30
CA LEU A 158 -43.83 -5.36 26.87
C LEU A 158 -42.92 -6.56 26.59
N GLY A 159 -43.38 -7.50 25.79
CA GLY A 159 -42.57 -8.65 25.36
C GLY A 159 -41.50 -8.25 24.36
N ALA A 160 -40.39 -9.06 24.30
CA ALA A 160 -39.22 -8.80 23.45
C ALA A 160 -39.55 -8.54 21.97
N THR A 161 -40.62 -9.14 21.46
CA THR A 161 -41.10 -8.94 20.08
C THR A 161 -41.69 -7.53 19.88
N ALA A 162 -42.47 -7.03 20.85
CA ALA A 162 -43.04 -5.72 20.81
C ALA A 162 -41.98 -4.62 20.93
N ILE A 163 -41.03 -4.78 21.87
CA ILE A 163 -39.87 -3.89 22.07
C ILE A 163 -39.02 -3.82 20.77
N ALA A 164 -38.70 -4.96 20.18
CA ALA A 164 -37.94 -5.04 18.94
C ALA A 164 -38.59 -4.28 17.79
N LYS A 165 -39.92 -4.40 17.66
CA LYS A 165 -40.72 -3.70 16.65
C LYS A 165 -40.78 -2.18 16.93
N ALA A 166 -40.98 -1.79 18.17
CA ALA A 166 -41.10 -0.38 18.57
C ALA A 166 -39.78 0.39 18.37
N LEU A 167 -38.64 -0.25 18.67
CA LEU A 167 -37.29 0.37 18.55
C LEU A 167 -36.58 0.10 17.21
N GLY A 168 -37.22 -0.66 16.30
CA GLY A 168 -36.60 -0.96 15.00
C GLY A 168 -35.33 -1.81 15.09
N ILE A 169 -35.20 -2.68 16.12
CA ILE A 169 -34.02 -3.50 16.40
C ILE A 169 -34.34 -5.01 16.29
N GLY A 170 -33.28 -5.83 16.21
CA GLY A 170 -33.48 -7.28 16.19
C GLY A 170 -33.88 -7.84 17.56
N ARG A 171 -34.77 -8.84 17.61
CA ARG A 171 -35.18 -9.55 18.86
C ARG A 171 -33.98 -10.08 19.65
N ALA A 172 -32.96 -10.60 18.97
CA ALA A 172 -31.73 -11.07 19.58
C ALA A 172 -31.00 -9.95 20.36
N SER A 173 -31.06 -8.71 19.87
CA SER A 173 -30.48 -7.56 20.55
C SER A 173 -31.24 -7.21 21.83
N VAL A 174 -32.56 -7.34 21.83
CA VAL A 174 -33.39 -7.12 23.05
C VAL A 174 -33.02 -8.15 24.11
N TYR A 175 -32.99 -9.45 23.78
CA TYR A 175 -32.61 -10.50 24.73
C TYR A 175 -31.19 -10.30 25.28
N ARG A 176 -30.23 -9.94 24.42
CA ARG A 176 -28.85 -9.68 24.86
C ARG A 176 -28.76 -8.53 25.86
N LEU A 177 -29.54 -7.45 25.65
CA LEU A 177 -29.53 -6.30 26.55
C LEU A 177 -30.22 -6.61 27.87
N LEU A 178 -31.26 -7.44 27.87
CA LEU A 178 -31.94 -7.88 29.10
C LEU A 178 -31.13 -8.92 29.88
N SER A 179 -30.23 -9.70 29.21
CA SER A 179 -29.38 -10.73 29.85
C SER A 179 -28.04 -10.18 30.38
N GLN A 180 -27.70 -8.93 30.15
CA GLN A 180 -26.48 -8.29 30.63
C GLN A 180 -26.68 -7.64 32.02
N GLN A 181 -27.38 -8.35 32.92
CA GLN A 181 -27.45 -8.02 34.35
C GLN A 181 -26.30 -8.65 35.13
#